data_6d98630dded46b677e463c139dbfbaa9
#
_entry.id   6d98630dded46b677e463c139dbfbaa9
#
_cell.length_a   1.000
_cell.length_b   1.000
_cell.length_c   1.000
_cell.angle_alpha   90.00
_cell.angle_beta   90.00
_cell.angle_gamma   90.00
#
_symmetry.space_group_name_H-M   'P 1'
#
loop_
_entity.id
_entity.type
_entity.pdbx_description
1 polymer ?
#
loop_
_entity_poly.entity_id
_entity_poly.type
_entity_poly.pdbx_seq_one_letter_code
_entity_poly.pdbx_strand_id
1 'polypeptide(L)'
;KGLHWRSRLNLAISENKKAGLRAHKSNTVIEIDKCMIALNEINKSDIFTKNWDNENLKISCSSTNEINVSQFEKSILGPDKLTENVDKNTYTISPKSFWQSHINAPGLLLQQVMKEANIQQDEIVCDLYGGVGLFTLPVSKLIGKNGQVHLIEMNDTCIEDANNMFEHIENIYIHHGTVEQKLGGVKNIDTIILDPPRNGVSKQVINHMIEKKPNTIIYVSCNPSTLARDSKVLLENKYSLSNIVGLDLFLSLIHI
;
A
#
# COMPACT_ATOMS: atom_id res chain seq x y z
N LYS A 1 -6.42 -1.14 20.97
CA LYS A 1 -5.06 -1.17 21.55
C LYS A 1 -4.16 -0.35 20.65
N GLY A 2 -3.94 0.92 20.98
CA GLY A 2 -3.29 1.92 20.10
C GLY A 2 -1.75 1.87 20.04
N LEU A 3 -1.09 0.77 20.49
CA LEU A 3 0.36 0.66 20.58
C LEU A 3 0.89 -0.51 19.74
N HIS A 4 2.18 -0.42 19.36
CA HIS A 4 2.95 -1.50 18.71
C HIS A 4 2.36 -2.03 17.41
N TRP A 5 1.79 -1.16 16.59
CA TRP A 5 1.18 -1.52 15.32
C TRP A 5 1.98 -1.07 14.09
N ARG A 6 2.89 -0.10 14.25
CA ARG A 6 3.57 0.55 13.13
C ARG A 6 4.82 -0.21 12.72
N SER A 7 4.82 -0.70 11.49
CA SER A 7 5.91 -1.47 10.89
C SER A 7 6.92 -0.61 10.12
N ARG A 8 6.59 0.62 9.76
CA ARG A 8 7.45 1.52 8.98
C ARG A 8 7.60 2.87 9.66
N LEU A 9 8.84 3.32 9.87
CA LEU A 9 9.18 4.56 10.54
C LEU A 9 10.18 5.38 9.71
N ASN A 10 10.05 6.70 9.82
CA ASN A 10 11.10 7.64 9.41
C ASN A 10 11.59 8.34 10.67
N LEU A 11 12.87 8.17 11.00
CA LEU A 11 13.51 8.81 12.13
C LEU A 11 14.53 9.84 11.63
N ALA A 12 14.62 10.95 12.34
CA ALA A 12 15.69 11.93 12.15
C ALA A 12 16.85 11.61 13.08
N ILE A 13 18.06 12.06 12.73
CA ILE A 13 19.25 11.92 13.56
C ILE A 13 19.57 13.27 14.17
N SER A 14 19.78 13.27 15.50
CA SER A 14 20.19 14.46 16.26
C SER A 14 21.66 14.80 16.06
N GLU A 15 22.09 15.97 16.56
CA GLU A 15 23.49 16.38 16.62
C GLU A 15 24.34 15.41 17.46
N ASN A 16 23.73 14.72 18.43
CA ASN A 16 24.38 13.68 19.24
C ASN A 16 24.42 12.31 18.54
N LYS A 17 24.07 12.25 17.24
CA LYS A 17 24.03 11.02 16.44
C LYS A 17 22.99 10.01 16.91
N LYS A 18 21.94 10.42 17.62
CA LYS A 18 20.86 9.56 18.12
C LYS A 18 19.62 9.66 17.25
N ALA A 19 18.91 8.54 17.12
CA ALA A 19 17.65 8.50 16.42
C ALA A 19 16.53 9.17 17.23
N GLY A 20 15.67 9.92 16.53
CA GLY A 20 14.59 10.64 17.17
C GLY A 20 13.49 11.07 16.19
N LEU A 21 12.57 11.86 16.68
CA LEU A 21 11.49 12.45 15.90
C LEU A 21 11.65 13.97 15.82
N ARG A 22 11.27 14.56 14.69
CA ARG A 22 11.23 16.03 14.58
C ARG A 22 10.11 16.58 15.44
N ALA A 23 10.41 17.63 16.19
CA ALA A 23 9.40 18.40 16.91
C ALA A 23 8.39 19.02 15.93
N HIS A 24 7.16 19.24 16.38
CA HIS A 24 6.09 19.80 15.54
C HIS A 24 6.52 21.13 14.88
N LYS A 25 6.41 21.19 13.56
CA LYS A 25 6.80 22.37 12.74
C LYS A 25 8.24 22.87 12.99
N SER A 26 9.16 21.99 13.34
CA SER A 26 10.55 22.33 13.65
C SER A 26 11.51 21.32 13.01
N ASN A 27 12.78 21.74 12.84
CA ASN A 27 13.88 20.84 12.48
C ASN A 27 14.57 20.22 13.71
N THR A 28 14.20 20.66 14.91
CA THR A 28 14.78 20.11 16.16
C THR A 28 14.40 18.63 16.28
N VAL A 29 15.40 17.79 16.51
CA VAL A 29 15.20 16.35 16.72
C VAL A 29 15.08 16.10 18.23
N ILE A 30 13.98 15.46 18.62
CA ILE A 30 13.77 14.96 19.99
C ILE A 30 14.24 13.51 19.98
N GLU A 31 15.34 13.24 20.68
CA GLU A 31 15.88 11.90 20.86
C GLU A 31 14.89 11.04 21.64
N ILE A 32 14.72 9.78 21.22
CA ILE A 32 13.82 8.84 21.87
C ILE A 32 14.51 7.48 22.06
N ASP A 33 14.24 6.83 23.18
CA ASP A 33 14.75 5.48 23.47
C ASP A 33 13.87 4.39 22.90
N LYS A 34 12.63 4.73 22.55
CA LYS A 34 11.64 3.83 21.94
C LYS A 34 10.51 4.62 21.32
N CYS A 35 9.82 4.00 20.35
CA CYS A 35 8.60 4.54 19.77
C CYS A 35 7.39 3.69 20.20
N MET A 36 6.46 4.26 20.96
CA MET A 36 5.33 3.53 21.54
C MET A 36 4.40 2.90 20.50
N ILE A 37 4.31 3.47 19.31
CA ILE A 37 3.49 2.94 18.22
C ILE A 37 4.26 1.96 17.31
N ALA A 38 5.60 1.98 17.34
CA ALA A 38 6.41 1.04 16.57
C ALA A 38 6.24 -0.41 17.05
N LEU A 39 6.42 -1.37 16.15
CA LEU A 39 6.46 -2.78 16.51
C LEU A 39 7.51 -3.02 17.60
N ASN A 40 7.25 -4.00 18.47
CA ASN A 40 8.17 -4.35 19.55
C ASN A 40 9.55 -4.78 19.03
N GLU A 41 9.61 -5.41 17.87
CA GLU A 41 10.84 -5.86 17.22
C GLU A 41 11.74 -4.67 16.88
N ILE A 42 11.17 -3.56 16.41
CA ILE A 42 11.91 -2.31 16.19
C ILE A 42 12.42 -1.74 17.51
N ASN A 43 11.58 -1.74 18.57
CA ASN A 43 11.97 -1.21 19.88
C ASN A 43 13.01 -2.08 20.61
N LYS A 44 13.09 -3.37 20.30
CA LYS A 44 14.09 -4.30 20.84
C LYS A 44 15.42 -4.26 20.12
N SER A 45 15.44 -3.69 18.91
CA SER A 45 16.67 -3.51 18.12
C SER A 45 17.53 -2.38 18.71
N ASP A 46 18.76 -2.28 18.26
CA ASP A 46 19.71 -1.24 18.66
C ASP A 46 19.50 0.12 17.95
N ILE A 47 18.44 0.28 17.18
CA ILE A 47 18.18 1.46 16.34
C ILE A 47 18.15 2.75 17.17
N PHE A 48 17.57 2.73 18.36
CA PHE A 48 17.46 3.92 19.22
C PHE A 48 18.69 4.16 20.11
N THR A 49 19.53 3.14 20.32
CA THR A 49 20.70 3.22 21.19
C THR A 49 21.99 3.42 20.41
N LYS A 50 22.06 2.95 19.18
CA LYS A 50 23.21 3.07 18.29
C LYS A 50 23.45 4.53 17.88
N ASN A 51 24.70 4.87 17.56
CA ASN A 51 25.05 6.13 16.92
C ASN A 51 24.96 5.99 15.39
N TRP A 52 24.41 7.02 14.75
CA TRP A 52 24.18 7.09 13.30
C TRP A 52 24.91 8.30 12.73
N ASP A 53 25.53 8.14 11.58
CA ASP A 53 26.34 9.22 11.00
C ASP A 53 25.58 10.17 10.07
N ASN A 54 24.28 9.95 9.82
CA ASN A 54 23.52 10.66 8.78
C ASN A 54 22.12 11.11 9.24
N GLU A 55 21.49 11.95 8.41
CA GLU A 55 20.36 12.77 8.78
C GLU A 55 19.02 12.04 9.02
N ASN A 56 18.70 10.99 8.27
CA ASN A 56 17.40 10.31 8.38
C ASN A 56 17.53 8.81 8.18
N LEU A 57 16.77 8.07 8.94
CA LEU A 57 16.62 6.61 8.80
C LEU A 57 15.22 6.28 8.33
N LYS A 58 15.12 5.41 7.33
CA LYS A 58 13.88 4.70 7.02
C LYS A 58 13.98 3.29 7.59
N ILE A 59 13.04 2.91 8.43
CA ILE A 59 12.99 1.61 9.08
C ILE A 59 11.76 0.87 8.57
N SER A 60 11.95 -0.38 8.19
CA SER A 60 10.88 -1.28 7.82
C SER A 60 11.03 -2.59 8.57
N CYS A 61 9.96 -3.05 9.21
CA CYS A 61 9.88 -4.34 9.87
C CYS A 61 8.78 -5.15 9.20
N SER A 62 9.12 -6.32 8.66
CA SER A 62 8.14 -7.18 7.97
C SER A 62 7.27 -7.97 8.95
N SER A 63 6.24 -8.62 8.41
CA SER A 63 5.38 -9.54 9.14
C SER A 63 6.13 -10.81 9.62
N THR A 64 7.32 -11.07 9.06
CA THR A 64 8.24 -12.14 9.48
C THR A 64 9.34 -11.64 10.45
N ASN A 65 9.20 -10.40 10.94
CA ASN A 65 10.13 -9.75 11.87
C ASN A 65 11.51 -9.42 11.28
N GLU A 66 11.68 -9.43 9.97
CA GLU A 66 12.87 -8.94 9.32
C GLU A 66 12.91 -7.42 9.44
N ILE A 67 14.04 -6.86 9.87
CA ILE A 67 14.22 -5.42 10.00
C ILE A 67 15.22 -4.94 8.95
N ASN A 68 14.81 -3.95 8.16
CA ASN A 68 15.71 -3.19 7.30
C ASN A 68 15.81 -1.75 7.81
N VAL A 69 17.02 -1.23 7.83
CA VAL A 69 17.31 0.19 8.02
C VAL A 69 17.96 0.71 6.76
N SER A 70 17.41 1.74 6.18
CA SER A 70 17.94 2.36 4.97
C SER A 70 18.13 3.86 5.11
N GLN A 71 19.14 4.37 4.39
CA GLN A 71 19.47 5.79 4.26
C GLN A 71 19.72 6.11 2.79
N PHE A 72 19.32 7.30 2.32
CA PHE A 72 19.51 7.70 0.91
C PHE A 72 19.18 6.56 -0.06
N GLU A 73 18.10 5.84 0.27
CA GLU A 73 17.63 4.70 -0.52
C GLU A 73 18.58 3.50 -0.63
N LYS A 74 19.57 3.41 0.25
CA LYS A 74 20.45 2.25 0.39
C LYS A 74 20.18 1.54 1.71
N SER A 75 20.05 0.23 1.68
CA SER A 75 20.04 -0.59 2.89
C SER A 75 21.39 -0.50 3.57
N ILE A 76 21.38 -0.17 4.85
CA ILE A 76 22.59 -0.09 5.68
C ILE A 76 22.60 -1.15 6.78
N LEU A 77 21.43 -1.74 7.05
CA LEU A 77 21.27 -2.85 7.99
C LEU A 77 20.09 -3.72 7.54
N GLY A 78 20.21 -5.03 7.62
CA GLY A 78 19.19 -6.00 7.29
C GLY A 78 19.11 -6.34 5.80
N PRO A 79 18.14 -7.16 5.40
CA PRO A 79 18.00 -7.64 4.04
C PRO A 79 17.51 -6.56 3.07
N ASP A 80 17.92 -6.63 1.80
CA ASP A 80 17.49 -5.73 0.74
C ASP A 80 16.05 -5.98 0.26
N LYS A 81 15.50 -7.13 0.57
CA LYS A 81 14.10 -7.50 0.35
C LYS A 81 13.50 -8.03 1.65
N LEU A 82 12.27 -7.69 1.90
CA LEU A 82 11.50 -8.10 3.07
C LEU A 82 10.42 -9.09 2.67
N THR A 83 10.19 -10.08 3.52
CA THR A 83 9.12 -11.06 3.33
C THR A 83 7.89 -10.64 4.11
N GLU A 84 6.79 -10.44 3.41
CA GLU A 84 5.49 -10.13 4.01
C GLU A 84 4.51 -11.27 3.77
N ASN A 85 3.94 -11.81 4.85
CA ASN A 85 2.89 -12.82 4.77
C ASN A 85 1.54 -12.19 5.05
N VAL A 86 0.62 -12.31 4.09
CA VAL A 86 -0.74 -11.79 4.19
C VAL A 86 -1.71 -12.90 3.82
N ASP A 87 -2.46 -13.38 4.79
CA ASP A 87 -3.30 -14.58 4.64
C ASP A 87 -2.45 -15.76 4.11
N LYS A 88 -2.80 -16.33 2.97
CA LYS A 88 -2.09 -17.44 2.31
C LYS A 88 -1.10 -16.98 1.24
N ASN A 89 -0.79 -15.70 1.18
CA ASN A 89 0.07 -15.11 0.18
C ASN A 89 1.36 -14.60 0.80
N THR A 90 2.46 -14.81 0.10
CA THR A 90 3.79 -14.31 0.47
C THR A 90 4.23 -13.28 -0.57
N TYR A 91 4.70 -12.14 -0.09
CA TYR A 91 5.22 -11.04 -0.91
C TYR A 91 6.67 -10.81 -0.55
N THR A 92 7.52 -10.64 -1.56
CA THR A 92 8.92 -10.24 -1.39
C THR A 92 9.08 -8.82 -1.91
N ILE A 93 9.26 -7.87 -1.01
CA ILE A 93 9.18 -6.45 -1.32
C ILE A 93 10.44 -5.69 -0.91
N SER A 94 10.79 -4.69 -1.67
CA SER A 94 11.83 -3.73 -1.31
C SER A 94 11.39 -2.86 -0.12
N PRO A 95 12.28 -2.52 0.82
CA PRO A 95 11.98 -1.51 1.86
C PRO A 95 11.56 -0.16 1.28
N LYS A 96 11.92 0.13 0.02
CA LYS A 96 11.58 1.35 -0.72
C LYS A 96 10.17 1.34 -1.28
N SER A 97 9.65 0.15 -1.62
CA SER A 97 8.30 0.00 -2.14
C SER A 97 7.26 0.41 -1.11
N PHE A 98 6.17 0.98 -1.60
CA PHE A 98 5.05 1.25 -0.71
C PHE A 98 4.49 -0.05 -0.13
N TRP A 99 4.27 -0.05 1.16
CA TRP A 99 3.55 -1.08 1.89
C TRP A 99 2.82 -0.46 3.06
N GLN A 100 1.68 -1.00 3.45
CA GLN A 100 0.88 -0.48 4.54
C GLN A 100 1.68 -0.43 5.86
N SER A 101 1.69 0.74 6.52
CA SER A 101 2.51 0.96 7.72
C SER A 101 1.92 0.31 8.99
N HIS A 102 0.65 -0.05 9.00
CA HIS A 102 0.03 -0.79 10.09
C HIS A 102 0.16 -2.28 9.79
N ILE A 103 0.76 -3.05 10.71
CA ILE A 103 1.08 -4.47 10.48
C ILE A 103 -0.12 -5.34 10.08
N ASN A 104 -1.30 -5.03 10.57
CA ASN A 104 -2.52 -5.77 10.25
C ASN A 104 -3.29 -5.18 9.05
N ALA A 105 -2.91 -4.00 8.55
CA ALA A 105 -3.67 -3.36 7.48
C ALA A 105 -3.71 -4.18 6.19
N PRO A 106 -2.60 -4.79 5.72
CA PRO A 106 -2.65 -5.60 4.50
C PRO A 106 -3.71 -6.71 4.58
N GLY A 107 -3.74 -7.46 5.69
CA GLY A 107 -4.70 -8.54 5.89
C GLY A 107 -6.14 -8.07 6.01
N LEU A 108 -6.39 -7.00 6.78
CA LEU A 108 -7.74 -6.43 6.95
C LEU A 108 -8.28 -5.84 5.66
N LEU A 109 -7.46 -5.10 4.92
CA LEU A 109 -7.83 -4.56 3.61
C LEU A 109 -8.11 -5.68 2.60
N LEU A 110 -7.21 -6.67 2.52
CA LEU A 110 -7.38 -7.81 1.62
C LEU A 110 -8.69 -8.53 1.92
N GLN A 111 -8.93 -8.91 3.18
CA GLN A 111 -10.15 -9.60 3.59
C GLN A 111 -11.40 -8.82 3.21
N GLN A 112 -11.43 -7.51 3.46
CA GLN A 112 -12.60 -6.69 3.18
C GLN A 112 -12.80 -6.48 1.67
N VAL A 113 -11.73 -6.19 0.92
CA VAL A 113 -11.80 -6.03 -0.54
C VAL A 113 -12.27 -7.32 -1.21
N MET A 114 -11.71 -8.47 -0.87
CA MET A 114 -12.08 -9.75 -1.47
C MET A 114 -13.53 -10.14 -1.17
N LYS A 115 -14.01 -9.83 0.04
CA LYS A 115 -15.42 -10.06 0.42
C LYS A 115 -16.39 -9.22 -0.40
N GLU A 116 -16.11 -7.91 -0.53
CA GLU A 116 -17.03 -6.98 -1.19
C GLU A 116 -16.95 -7.05 -2.72
N ALA A 117 -15.77 -7.37 -3.27
CA ALA A 117 -15.58 -7.50 -4.71
C ALA A 117 -16.33 -8.70 -5.30
N ASN A 118 -16.55 -9.76 -4.52
CA ASN A 118 -17.25 -10.98 -4.95
C ASN A 118 -16.80 -11.50 -6.33
N ILE A 119 -15.49 -11.52 -6.54
CA ILE A 119 -14.87 -11.83 -7.84
C ILE A 119 -15.22 -13.24 -8.28
N GLN A 120 -15.58 -13.38 -9.55
CA GLN A 120 -15.94 -14.64 -10.18
C GLN A 120 -14.80 -15.18 -11.05
N GLN A 121 -14.90 -16.46 -11.44
CA GLN A 121 -13.97 -17.03 -12.42
C GLN A 121 -14.09 -16.32 -13.77
N ASP A 122 -12.97 -16.28 -14.49
CA ASP A 122 -12.83 -15.74 -15.83
C ASP A 122 -13.06 -14.21 -15.95
N GLU A 123 -13.21 -13.48 -14.83
CA GLU A 123 -13.30 -12.02 -14.82
C GLU A 123 -12.00 -11.34 -15.27
N ILE A 124 -12.16 -10.14 -15.85
CA ILE A 124 -11.07 -9.19 -16.10
C ILE A 124 -11.09 -8.12 -15.02
N VAL A 125 -10.07 -8.14 -14.16
CA VAL A 125 -9.97 -7.27 -12.98
C VAL A 125 -8.83 -6.27 -13.16
N CYS A 126 -9.08 -5.00 -12.85
CA CYS A 126 -8.03 -3.98 -12.77
C CYS A 126 -7.72 -3.64 -11.32
N ASP A 127 -6.45 -3.73 -10.93
CA ASP A 127 -5.89 -3.27 -9.66
C ASP A 127 -5.16 -1.95 -9.91
N LEU A 128 -5.84 -0.83 -9.63
CA LEU A 128 -5.35 0.51 -9.93
C LEU A 128 -4.62 1.08 -8.72
N TYR A 129 -3.45 1.70 -8.94
CA TYR A 129 -2.53 2.12 -7.88
C TYR A 129 -2.09 0.91 -7.05
N GLY A 130 -1.89 -0.23 -7.73
CA GLY A 130 -1.80 -1.54 -7.08
C GLY A 130 -0.51 -1.79 -6.32
N GLY A 131 0.45 -0.84 -6.34
CA GLY A 131 1.73 -0.99 -5.63
C GLY A 131 2.46 -2.26 -6.05
N VAL A 132 2.83 -3.06 -5.08
CA VAL A 132 3.48 -4.37 -5.30
C VAL A 132 2.48 -5.51 -5.56
N GLY A 133 1.18 -5.22 -5.66
CA GLY A 133 0.15 -6.19 -6.00
C GLY A 133 -0.51 -6.89 -4.81
N LEU A 134 -0.77 -6.16 -3.72
CA LEU A 134 -1.46 -6.71 -2.54
C LEU A 134 -2.78 -7.42 -2.91
N PHE A 135 -3.57 -6.82 -3.80
CA PHE A 135 -4.83 -7.40 -4.27
C PHE A 135 -4.62 -8.27 -5.52
N THR A 136 -3.68 -7.91 -6.38
CA THR A 136 -3.37 -8.61 -7.64
C THR A 136 -3.14 -10.12 -7.44
N LEU A 137 -2.26 -10.50 -6.51
CA LEU A 137 -1.89 -11.91 -6.31
C LEU A 137 -3.07 -12.79 -5.86
N PRO A 138 -3.87 -12.43 -4.84
CA PRO A 138 -5.03 -13.25 -4.46
C PRO A 138 -6.14 -13.25 -5.52
N VAL A 139 -6.34 -12.14 -6.24
CA VAL A 139 -7.31 -12.06 -7.34
C VAL A 139 -6.93 -13.02 -8.47
N SER A 140 -5.65 -13.06 -8.86
CA SER A 140 -5.18 -13.96 -9.94
C SER A 140 -5.46 -15.44 -9.66
N LYS A 141 -5.43 -15.83 -8.38
CA LYS A 141 -5.75 -17.20 -7.95
C LYS A 141 -7.24 -17.52 -8.03
N LEU A 142 -8.12 -16.52 -7.84
CA LEU A 142 -9.58 -16.69 -7.85
C LEU A 142 -10.16 -16.74 -9.26
N ILE A 143 -9.70 -15.85 -10.14
CA ILE A 143 -10.25 -15.73 -11.50
C ILE A 143 -9.89 -16.92 -12.42
N GLY A 144 -8.91 -17.73 -12.02
CA GLY A 144 -8.49 -18.88 -12.83
C GLY A 144 -7.69 -18.51 -14.08
N LYS A 145 -7.46 -19.49 -14.95
CA LYS A 145 -6.56 -19.33 -16.11
C LYS A 145 -7.10 -18.47 -17.24
N ASN A 146 -8.42 -18.39 -17.39
CA ASN A 146 -9.05 -17.62 -18.47
C ASN A 146 -9.30 -16.16 -18.08
N GLY A 147 -9.32 -15.84 -16.77
CA GLY A 147 -9.43 -14.47 -16.27
C GLY A 147 -8.12 -13.69 -16.43
N GLN A 148 -8.17 -12.39 -16.23
CA GLN A 148 -7.01 -11.51 -16.33
C GLN A 148 -6.99 -10.51 -15.16
N VAL A 149 -5.81 -10.29 -14.57
CA VAL A 149 -5.59 -9.19 -13.63
C VAL A 149 -4.64 -8.17 -14.25
N HIS A 150 -5.08 -6.94 -14.33
CA HIS A 150 -4.28 -5.83 -14.83
C HIS A 150 -3.83 -4.95 -13.65
N LEU A 151 -2.58 -5.10 -13.22
CA LEU A 151 -1.93 -4.24 -12.23
C LEU A 151 -1.44 -2.96 -12.91
N ILE A 152 -1.92 -1.79 -12.48
CA ILE A 152 -1.46 -0.48 -12.97
C ILE A 152 -0.79 0.27 -11.84
N GLU A 153 0.50 0.57 -11.99
CA GLU A 153 1.32 1.25 -10.98
C GLU A 153 2.37 2.13 -11.68
N MET A 154 2.67 3.29 -11.08
CA MET A 154 3.66 4.22 -11.64
C MET A 154 5.03 4.17 -10.95
N ASN A 155 5.11 3.61 -9.75
CA ASN A 155 6.35 3.57 -8.97
C ASN A 155 7.29 2.47 -9.46
N ASP A 156 8.50 2.87 -9.91
CA ASP A 156 9.50 1.95 -10.48
C ASP A 156 9.84 0.79 -9.55
N THR A 157 10.01 1.05 -8.24
CA THR A 157 10.40 0.00 -7.29
C THR A 157 9.27 -1.00 -7.06
N CYS A 158 8.02 -0.52 -6.99
CA CYS A 158 6.86 -1.41 -6.88
C CYS A 158 6.70 -2.29 -8.12
N ILE A 159 6.91 -1.72 -9.31
CA ILE A 159 6.88 -2.45 -10.58
C ILE A 159 7.98 -3.51 -10.66
N GLU A 160 9.20 -3.17 -10.21
CA GLU A 160 10.30 -4.14 -10.14
C GLU A 160 9.95 -5.31 -9.21
N ASP A 161 9.44 -5.02 -8.01
CA ASP A 161 9.02 -6.04 -7.06
C ASP A 161 7.87 -6.90 -7.62
N ALA A 162 6.87 -6.29 -8.25
CA ALA A 162 5.75 -6.99 -8.85
C ALA A 162 6.18 -7.90 -10.02
N ASN A 163 7.06 -7.40 -10.92
CA ASN A 163 7.61 -8.22 -12.01
C ASN A 163 8.34 -9.45 -11.47
N ASN A 164 9.21 -9.28 -10.46
CA ASN A 164 9.96 -10.39 -9.87
C ASN A 164 9.03 -11.42 -9.19
N MET A 165 7.93 -10.98 -8.56
CA MET A 165 7.00 -11.89 -7.90
C MET A 165 6.06 -12.61 -8.86
N PHE A 166 5.68 -11.96 -9.96
CA PHE A 166 4.60 -12.45 -10.83
C PHE A 166 5.09 -12.96 -12.19
N GLU A 167 6.40 -12.99 -12.45
CA GLU A 167 7.01 -13.41 -13.72
C GLU A 167 6.45 -14.73 -14.28
N HIS A 168 6.06 -15.65 -13.40
CA HIS A 168 5.58 -16.97 -13.79
C HIS A 168 4.05 -17.12 -13.69
N ILE A 169 3.31 -16.01 -13.48
CA ILE A 169 1.85 -16.04 -13.34
C ILE A 169 1.22 -15.51 -14.63
N GLU A 170 0.75 -16.40 -15.49
CA GLU A 170 0.34 -16.11 -16.86
C GLU A 170 -0.87 -15.16 -16.98
N ASN A 171 -1.73 -15.09 -15.95
CA ASN A 171 -2.95 -14.28 -15.96
C ASN A 171 -2.78 -12.89 -15.29
N ILE A 172 -1.54 -12.49 -14.93
CA ILE A 172 -1.23 -11.16 -14.42
C ILE A 172 -0.54 -10.33 -15.50
N TYR A 173 -1.08 -9.15 -15.77
CA TYR A 173 -0.55 -8.17 -16.72
C TYR A 173 -0.14 -6.91 -15.97
N ILE A 174 1.16 -6.59 -15.96
CA ILE A 174 1.71 -5.43 -15.25
C ILE A 174 1.85 -4.27 -16.24
N HIS A 175 1.28 -3.11 -15.87
CA HIS A 175 1.33 -1.88 -16.66
C HIS A 175 2.08 -0.80 -15.89
N HIS A 176 3.31 -0.55 -16.27
CA HIS A 176 4.10 0.55 -15.71
C HIS A 176 3.66 1.90 -16.28
N GLY A 177 3.16 2.77 -15.45
CA GLY A 177 2.71 4.12 -15.78
C GLY A 177 1.54 4.60 -14.94
N THR A 178 1.06 5.81 -15.23
CA THR A 178 -0.08 6.34 -14.48
C THR A 178 -1.39 5.67 -14.91
N VAL A 179 -2.36 5.66 -14.02
CA VAL A 179 -3.70 5.09 -14.30
C VAL A 179 -4.35 5.81 -15.48
N GLU A 180 -4.18 7.13 -15.57
CA GLU A 180 -4.67 7.95 -16.70
C GLU A 180 -4.17 7.46 -18.06
N GLN A 181 -2.92 7.03 -18.11
CA GLN A 181 -2.29 6.58 -19.36
C GLN A 181 -2.65 5.15 -19.73
N LYS A 182 -2.82 4.28 -18.73
CA LYS A 182 -2.88 2.82 -18.95
C LYS A 182 -4.29 2.26 -18.94
N LEU A 183 -5.19 2.78 -18.11
CA LEU A 183 -6.55 2.23 -17.94
C LEU A 183 -7.35 2.24 -19.26
N GLY A 184 -7.18 3.26 -20.09
CA GLY A 184 -7.84 3.35 -21.41
C GLY A 184 -7.58 2.16 -22.32
N GLY A 185 -6.38 1.54 -22.23
CA GLY A 185 -5.96 0.40 -23.04
C GLY A 185 -6.58 -0.95 -22.63
N VAL A 186 -7.03 -1.11 -21.39
CA VAL A 186 -7.66 -2.35 -20.93
C VAL A 186 -9.12 -2.42 -21.40
N LYS A 187 -9.54 -3.57 -21.91
CA LYS A 187 -10.90 -3.78 -22.44
C LYS A 187 -11.67 -4.76 -21.57
N ASN A 188 -13.00 -4.68 -21.65
CA ASN A 188 -13.93 -5.64 -21.02
C ASN A 188 -13.69 -5.83 -19.51
N ILE A 189 -13.48 -4.73 -18.80
CA ILE A 189 -13.22 -4.78 -17.37
C ILE A 189 -14.51 -5.11 -16.62
N ASP A 190 -14.50 -6.18 -15.82
CA ASP A 190 -15.62 -6.59 -14.98
C ASP A 190 -15.56 -5.92 -13.60
N THR A 191 -14.37 -5.91 -13.00
CA THR A 191 -14.16 -5.37 -11.65
C THR A 191 -12.96 -4.43 -11.61
N ILE A 192 -13.11 -3.29 -10.93
CA ILE A 192 -12.01 -2.37 -10.61
C ILE A 192 -11.82 -2.35 -9.10
N ILE A 193 -10.60 -2.59 -8.66
CA ILE A 193 -10.12 -2.34 -7.30
C ILE A 193 -9.16 -1.16 -7.38
N LEU A 194 -9.30 -0.17 -6.49
CA LEU A 194 -8.39 0.97 -6.47
C LEU A 194 -8.07 1.43 -5.05
N ASP A 195 -6.79 1.74 -4.79
CA ASP A 195 -6.27 2.33 -3.54
C ASP A 195 -5.46 3.60 -3.86
N PRO A 196 -6.12 4.69 -4.26
CA PRO A 196 -5.47 5.89 -4.72
C PRO A 196 -4.83 6.68 -3.57
N PRO A 197 -3.92 7.64 -3.89
CA PRO A 197 -3.34 8.54 -2.91
C PRO A 197 -4.41 9.43 -2.25
N ARG A 198 -4.02 10.19 -1.21
CA ARG A 198 -4.91 11.06 -0.41
C ARG A 198 -5.73 12.06 -1.23
N ASN A 199 -5.27 12.42 -2.42
CA ASN A 199 -5.98 13.34 -3.31
C ASN A 199 -7.17 12.68 -4.02
N GLY A 200 -7.38 11.39 -3.86
CA GLY A 200 -8.35 10.60 -4.61
C GLY A 200 -7.91 10.41 -6.06
N VAL A 201 -8.86 10.16 -6.94
CA VAL A 201 -8.60 9.96 -8.37
C VAL A 201 -8.83 11.23 -9.19
N SER A 202 -8.16 11.33 -10.33
CA SER A 202 -8.37 12.44 -11.26
C SER A 202 -9.70 12.28 -12.01
N LYS A 203 -10.21 13.41 -12.54
CA LYS A 203 -11.43 13.38 -13.39
C LYS A 203 -11.27 12.47 -14.60
N GLN A 204 -10.07 12.38 -15.16
CA GLN A 204 -9.78 11.51 -16.30
C GLN A 204 -9.93 10.04 -15.93
N VAL A 205 -9.43 9.62 -14.76
CA VAL A 205 -9.58 8.24 -14.28
C VAL A 205 -11.05 7.91 -14.03
N ILE A 206 -11.81 8.82 -13.39
CA ILE A 206 -13.26 8.62 -13.19
C ILE A 206 -13.97 8.46 -14.54
N ASN A 207 -13.67 9.30 -15.52
CA ASN A 207 -14.26 9.20 -16.86
C ASN A 207 -13.93 7.85 -17.51
N HIS A 208 -12.68 7.39 -17.45
CA HIS A 208 -12.30 6.07 -17.95
C HIS A 208 -13.09 4.94 -17.25
N MET A 209 -13.24 5.00 -15.91
CA MET A 209 -14.05 4.00 -15.20
C MET A 209 -15.51 3.99 -15.68
N ILE A 210 -16.11 5.17 -15.87
CA ILE A 210 -17.49 5.31 -16.38
C ILE A 210 -17.62 4.76 -17.81
N GLU A 211 -16.66 5.06 -18.69
CA GLU A 211 -16.62 4.58 -20.08
C GLU A 211 -16.45 3.06 -20.17
N LYS A 212 -15.60 2.48 -19.31
CA LYS A 212 -15.35 1.02 -19.24
C LYS A 212 -16.53 0.24 -18.70
N LYS A 213 -17.40 0.87 -17.89
CA LYS A 213 -18.60 0.29 -17.30
C LYS A 213 -18.36 -1.01 -16.53
N PRO A 214 -17.37 -1.09 -15.62
CA PRO A 214 -17.21 -2.28 -14.81
C PRO A 214 -18.47 -2.55 -13.99
N ASN A 215 -18.75 -3.83 -13.74
CA ASN A 215 -19.89 -4.24 -12.91
C ASN A 215 -19.69 -3.83 -11.45
N THR A 216 -18.43 -3.89 -10.97
CA THR A 216 -18.07 -3.62 -9.58
C THR A 216 -16.88 -2.66 -9.51
N ILE A 217 -16.96 -1.69 -8.59
CA ILE A 217 -15.86 -0.80 -8.24
C ILE A 217 -15.65 -0.88 -6.72
N ILE A 218 -14.47 -1.32 -6.30
CA ILE A 218 -14.04 -1.32 -4.90
C ILE A 218 -13.05 -0.18 -4.70
N TYR A 219 -13.48 0.83 -3.95
CA TYR A 219 -12.66 2.01 -3.68
C TYR A 219 -12.11 1.98 -2.25
N VAL A 220 -10.84 1.69 -2.09
CA VAL A 220 -10.11 1.86 -0.83
C VAL A 220 -9.70 3.33 -0.70
N SER A 221 -9.95 3.95 0.44
CA SER A 221 -9.62 5.38 0.62
C SER A 221 -9.11 5.67 2.03
N CYS A 222 -8.07 6.47 2.12
CA CYS A 222 -7.59 7.03 3.38
C CYS A 222 -8.12 8.46 3.66
N ASN A 223 -8.97 9.02 2.78
CA ASN A 223 -9.52 10.36 2.91
C ASN A 223 -11.02 10.39 2.59
N PRO A 224 -11.90 10.49 3.60
CA PRO A 224 -13.35 10.50 3.38
C PRO A 224 -13.85 11.63 2.47
N SER A 225 -13.20 12.80 2.49
CA SER A 225 -13.63 13.94 1.67
C SER A 225 -13.40 13.69 0.17
N THR A 226 -12.27 13.11 -0.20
CA THR A 226 -12.00 12.75 -1.60
C THR A 226 -12.83 11.56 -2.03
N LEU A 227 -13.06 10.57 -1.16
CA LEU A 227 -13.97 9.47 -1.43
C LEU A 227 -15.39 9.98 -1.73
N ALA A 228 -15.92 10.88 -0.90
CA ALA A 228 -17.26 11.45 -1.12
C ALA A 228 -17.35 12.22 -2.45
N ARG A 229 -16.33 13.01 -2.78
CA ARG A 229 -16.24 13.74 -4.05
C ARG A 229 -16.27 12.79 -5.26
N ASP A 230 -15.43 11.76 -5.23
CA ASP A 230 -15.25 10.85 -6.35
C ASP A 230 -16.46 9.92 -6.51
N SER A 231 -17.00 9.41 -5.39
CA SER A 231 -18.22 8.60 -5.37
C SER A 231 -19.43 9.36 -5.90
N LYS A 232 -19.56 10.66 -5.61
CA LYS A 232 -20.66 11.49 -6.15
C LYS A 232 -20.71 11.41 -7.67
N VAL A 233 -19.57 11.53 -8.34
CA VAL A 233 -19.51 11.48 -9.82
C VAL A 233 -19.92 10.10 -10.34
N LEU A 234 -19.52 9.02 -9.68
CA LEU A 234 -19.92 7.67 -10.04
C LEU A 234 -21.43 7.47 -9.86
N LEU A 235 -22.01 7.95 -8.75
CA LEU A 235 -23.45 7.88 -8.49
C LEU A 235 -24.27 8.64 -9.54
N GLU A 236 -23.80 9.81 -9.99
CA GLU A 236 -24.43 10.59 -11.06
C GLU A 236 -24.37 9.86 -12.43
N ASN A 237 -23.49 8.85 -12.57
CA ASN A 237 -23.28 8.06 -13.78
C ASN A 237 -23.77 6.59 -13.66
N LYS A 238 -24.89 6.36 -13.00
CA LYS A 238 -25.62 5.09 -12.90
C LYS A 238 -25.00 4.02 -12.00
N TYR A 239 -23.95 4.32 -11.25
CA TYR A 239 -23.50 3.44 -10.17
C TYR A 239 -24.38 3.61 -8.93
N SER A 240 -24.45 2.60 -8.12
CA SER A 240 -25.11 2.65 -6.80
C SER A 240 -24.11 2.29 -5.72
N LEU A 241 -24.20 2.94 -4.57
CA LEU A 241 -23.39 2.60 -3.42
C LEU A 241 -24.01 1.39 -2.70
N SER A 242 -23.33 0.25 -2.72
CA SER A 242 -23.80 -0.97 -2.08
C SER A 242 -23.38 -1.06 -0.61
N ASN A 243 -22.16 -0.64 -0.29
CA ASN A 243 -21.62 -0.74 1.07
C ASN A 243 -20.54 0.31 1.36
N ILE A 244 -20.40 0.69 2.63
CA ILE A 244 -19.27 1.48 3.15
C ILE A 244 -18.77 0.80 4.41
N VAL A 245 -17.46 0.52 4.46
CA VAL A 245 -16.80 -0.09 5.62
C VAL A 245 -15.71 0.84 6.13
N GLY A 246 -15.77 1.16 7.42
CA GLY A 246 -14.71 1.91 8.09
C GLY A 246 -13.70 0.97 8.76
N LEU A 247 -12.41 1.16 8.47
CA LEU A 247 -11.31 0.46 9.13
C LEU A 247 -10.53 1.46 9.98
N ASP A 248 -10.54 1.27 11.29
CA ASP A 248 -9.82 2.12 12.24
C ASP A 248 -8.38 1.63 12.41
N LEU A 249 -7.52 2.04 11.49
CA LEU A 249 -6.12 1.61 11.41
C LEU A 249 -5.14 2.62 12.03
N PHE A 250 -5.54 3.90 12.19
CA PHE A 250 -4.62 4.99 12.52
C PHE A 250 -5.17 5.96 13.58
N LEU A 251 -5.86 5.46 14.58
CA LEU A 251 -6.51 6.23 15.67
C LEU A 251 -5.64 7.33 16.28
N SER A 252 -4.35 7.10 16.39
CA SER A 252 -3.45 8.02 17.08
C SER A 252 -2.92 9.17 16.20
N LEU A 253 -3.27 9.23 14.91
CA LEU A 253 -2.73 10.23 13.97
C LEU A 253 -3.67 11.41 13.68
N ILE A 254 -4.87 11.42 14.24
CA ILE A 254 -5.88 12.48 13.95
C ILE A 254 -5.55 13.79 14.65
N HIS A 255 -4.69 13.78 15.63
CA HIS A 255 -4.37 14.95 16.47
C HIS A 255 -2.90 15.38 16.44
N ILE A 256 -2.15 15.02 15.41
CA ILE A 256 -0.78 15.48 15.28
C ILE A 256 -0.65 16.49 14.15
#